data_028b8cd7041a9e85655bcae47c3eb14a
#
_entry.id   028b8cd7041a9e85655bcae47c3eb14a
#
_cell.length_a   1.000
_cell.length_b   1.000
_cell.length_c   1.000
_cell.angle_alpha   90.00
_cell.angle_beta   90.00
_cell.angle_gamma   90.00
#
_symmetry.space_group_name_H-M   'P 1'
#
loop_
_entity.id
_entity.type
_entity.pdbx_description
1 polymer ?
#
loop_
_entity_poly.entity_id
_entity_poly.type
_entity_poly.pdbx_seq_one_letter_code
_entity_poly.pdbx_strand_id
1 'polypeptide(L)'
;MVPPLSRRDALKALGIAGAAALQPPGPVDTGARAAAPILPLTSTSDVHVPPRGRSFLKFSFDHPEPSVPFEGFSFGLMVFTRENAYGLDQARMSVHETDGGLEVRATGLVWAGGQQRADGEVRLALRRIPDGVEWDATVAMDRPIKAVTTVLRGVPRGRVAAGGGAFTDPGDDELLFGYPFGGGDLFVAGGMNTPLLQVEEAGGGCCYVASRDTAVRTKRFYLQPGGQGYRIEAVHEVEGWKDEHRVTLPPWRVGRAASLEAATAAHYAHLAQAYRLPDWDTRPDVPDWLRRTALVTTLHGMHYTGYIFNDYPKMLATLRWMAARMPGERILAFLAAWDGRYYWNYPAYELDPRMGGERAFRRLIDEGHDLGVRFMPMFGANAANRHQPSFPALAEAATAKVDGDTMDLNWVDWDNDRHMEGWLAYMNLGVAAWREWLGGRISAMIERFGVDAYFLDIAGGWVNNPRADMHAGIRQLVQDLRARHPGVVAVGEMHYDALLEVLPLFHAGGGGPAGPHVQRHARFFQHLSHPAPGRGSTGVHEEGFSRFDPDTLSLAPHAIPTLNVVDDTLARHQDLMDAVIRRARERAGI
;
A
#
# COMPACT_ATOMS: atom_id res chain seq x y z
N MET A 1 8.33 26.87 -14.18
CA MET A 1 8.07 25.47 -14.57
C MET A 1 8.43 24.63 -13.36
N VAL A 2 7.42 24.04 -12.72
CA VAL A 2 7.62 23.08 -11.62
C VAL A 2 8.13 21.79 -12.25
N PRO A 3 9.20 21.18 -11.77
CA PRO A 3 9.68 19.90 -12.32
C PRO A 3 8.57 18.85 -12.17
N PRO A 4 8.40 17.96 -13.14
CA PRO A 4 7.43 16.88 -13.04
C PRO A 4 7.83 15.97 -11.87
N LEU A 5 6.83 15.58 -11.14
CA LEU A 5 6.98 14.72 -9.99
C LEU A 5 7.24 13.28 -10.46
N SER A 6 8.20 12.60 -9.84
CA SER A 6 8.32 11.14 -10.00
C SER A 6 7.03 10.47 -9.53
N ARG A 7 6.81 9.21 -9.91
CA ARG A 7 5.66 8.43 -9.41
C ARG A 7 5.54 8.49 -7.86
N ARG A 8 6.68 8.50 -7.19
CA ARG A 8 6.77 8.68 -5.73
C ARG A 8 6.34 10.08 -5.31
N ASP A 9 6.71 11.09 -6.07
CA ASP A 9 6.36 12.48 -5.77
C ASP A 9 4.91 12.76 -6.19
N ALA A 10 4.40 12.09 -7.23
CA ALA A 10 2.98 12.10 -7.57
C ALA A 10 2.13 11.42 -6.49
N LEU A 11 2.56 10.26 -5.96
CA LEU A 11 1.90 9.61 -4.83
C LEU A 11 1.95 10.46 -3.56
N LYS A 12 3.07 11.14 -3.31
CA LYS A 12 3.19 12.10 -2.21
C LYS A 12 2.36 13.36 -2.47
N ALA A 13 2.35 13.85 -3.70
CA ALA A 13 1.58 15.02 -4.09
C ALA A 13 0.06 14.75 -4.05
N LEU A 14 -0.38 13.53 -4.39
CA LEU A 14 -1.78 13.11 -4.21
C LEU A 14 -2.19 13.07 -2.74
N GLY A 15 -1.30 12.59 -1.85
CA GLY A 15 -1.50 12.70 -0.40
C GLY A 15 -1.52 14.15 0.10
N ILE A 16 -0.65 14.98 -0.46
CA ILE A 16 -0.55 16.42 -0.12
C ILE A 16 -1.75 17.20 -0.67
N ALA A 17 -2.26 16.87 -1.83
CA ALA A 17 -3.31 17.65 -2.46
C ALA A 17 -4.72 17.25 -2.01
N GLY A 18 -4.94 16.04 -1.53
CA GLY A 18 -6.14 15.76 -0.72
C GLY A 18 -6.20 16.67 0.51
N ALA A 19 -5.03 17.05 1.04
CA ALA A 19 -4.90 18.00 2.12
C ALA A 19 -5.00 19.48 1.66
N ALA A 20 -4.50 19.82 0.47
CA ALA A 20 -4.55 21.21 -0.03
C ALA A 20 -5.96 21.64 -0.47
N ALA A 21 -6.81 20.70 -0.85
CA ALA A 21 -8.22 20.99 -1.15
C ALA A 21 -9.03 21.41 0.10
N LEU A 22 -8.46 21.22 1.29
CA LEU A 22 -9.02 21.67 2.57
C LEU A 22 -8.37 22.95 3.11
N GLN A 23 -7.62 23.69 2.30
CA GLN A 23 -7.27 25.04 2.71
C GLN A 23 -8.56 25.84 2.87
N PRO A 24 -8.84 26.40 4.04
CA PRO A 24 -9.97 27.30 4.18
C PRO A 24 -9.78 28.45 3.19
N PRO A 25 -10.84 28.93 2.56
CA PRO A 25 -10.78 30.15 1.76
C PRO A 25 -10.08 31.21 2.61
N GLY A 26 -9.22 32.00 1.98
CA GLY A 26 -8.51 33.08 2.64
C GLY A 26 -9.45 33.93 3.48
N PRO A 27 -8.97 34.72 4.45
CA PRO A 27 -9.80 35.34 5.47
C PRO A 27 -10.94 36.11 4.82
N VAL A 28 -12.11 35.50 4.82
CA VAL A 28 -13.34 36.23 4.64
C VAL A 28 -13.48 36.99 5.94
N ASP A 29 -13.47 38.28 5.86
CA ASP A 29 -13.77 39.18 6.98
C ASP A 29 -15.19 38.91 7.47
N THR A 30 -15.33 37.91 8.30
CA THR A 30 -16.56 37.59 8.99
C THR A 30 -16.51 38.37 10.28
N GLY A 31 -17.15 39.50 10.26
CA GLY A 31 -17.48 40.23 11.47
C GLY A 31 -17.87 39.29 12.61
N ALA A 32 -17.20 39.45 13.73
CA ALA A 32 -17.19 38.64 14.92
C ALA A 32 -18.52 37.90 15.21
N ARG A 33 -18.64 36.68 14.72
CA ARG A 33 -19.37 35.65 15.43
C ARG A 33 -18.33 34.91 16.28
N ALA A 34 -18.40 35.12 17.60
CA ALA A 34 -17.74 34.21 18.50
C ALA A 34 -18.24 32.80 18.17
N ALA A 35 -17.44 32.04 17.44
CA ALA A 35 -17.68 30.64 17.28
C ALA A 35 -17.56 30.04 18.67
N ALA A 36 -18.65 29.55 19.21
CA ALA A 36 -18.57 28.72 20.40
C ALA A 36 -17.62 27.56 20.06
N PRO A 37 -16.61 27.28 20.89
CA PRO A 37 -15.75 26.13 20.69
C PRO A 37 -16.63 24.90 20.69
N ILE A 38 -16.77 24.29 19.53
CA ILE A 38 -17.67 23.15 19.36
C ILE A 38 -17.12 21.93 20.08
N LEU A 39 -15.79 21.85 20.19
CA LEU A 39 -15.09 20.79 20.91
C LEU A 39 -13.90 21.38 21.66
N PRO A 40 -13.67 20.96 22.91
CA PRO A 40 -12.45 21.29 23.60
C PRO A 40 -11.28 20.56 22.93
N LEU A 41 -10.27 21.31 22.55
CA LEU A 41 -9.03 20.76 22.02
C LEU A 41 -8.05 20.56 23.17
N THR A 42 -7.40 19.42 23.22
CA THR A 42 -6.45 19.09 24.30
C THR A 42 -5.18 19.88 24.22
N SER A 43 -4.79 20.27 23.01
CA SER A 43 -3.58 21.02 22.75
C SER A 43 -3.64 21.68 21.39
N THR A 44 -2.72 22.59 21.14
CA THR A 44 -2.53 23.17 19.79
C THR A 44 -2.14 22.12 18.75
N SER A 45 -1.61 20.97 19.17
CA SER A 45 -1.29 19.85 18.28
C SER A 45 -2.53 19.18 17.70
N ASP A 46 -3.68 19.29 18.36
CA ASP A 46 -4.93 18.69 17.87
C ASP A 46 -5.44 19.32 16.58
N VAL A 47 -4.96 20.51 16.27
CA VAL A 47 -5.30 21.27 15.05
C VAL A 47 -4.05 21.52 14.22
N HIS A 48 -3.00 20.76 14.47
CA HIS A 48 -1.72 20.95 13.82
C HIS A 48 -1.76 20.55 12.35
N VAL A 49 -1.27 21.43 11.48
CA VAL A 49 -1.03 21.13 10.07
C VAL A 49 0.45 20.81 9.90
N PRO A 50 0.80 19.56 9.62
CA PRO A 50 2.21 19.19 9.49
C PRO A 50 2.91 19.97 8.39
N PRO A 51 4.18 20.38 8.58
CA PRO A 51 4.94 21.16 7.60
C PRO A 51 5.08 20.53 6.22
N ARG A 52 4.82 19.23 6.11
CA ARG A 52 4.89 18.48 4.83
C ARG A 52 3.58 18.46 4.05
N GLY A 53 2.66 19.36 4.33
CA GLY A 53 1.39 19.46 3.62
C GLY A 53 0.39 18.34 3.94
N ARG A 54 0.61 17.58 4.99
CA ARG A 54 -0.39 16.66 5.52
C ARG A 54 -1.28 17.47 6.45
N SER A 55 -2.48 17.79 6.02
CA SER A 55 -3.48 18.34 6.91
C SER A 55 -4.55 17.29 7.17
N PHE A 56 -4.72 16.93 8.40
CA PHE A 56 -5.91 16.28 8.87
C PHE A 56 -6.31 16.95 10.16
N LEU A 57 -7.57 17.29 10.22
CA LEU A 57 -8.16 17.76 11.44
C LEU A 57 -8.49 16.54 12.29
N LYS A 58 -7.87 16.50 13.45
CA LYS A 58 -8.25 15.55 14.47
C LYS A 58 -8.68 16.33 15.70
N PHE A 59 -9.87 16.03 16.14
CA PHE A 59 -10.38 16.57 17.38
C PHE A 59 -10.08 15.59 18.49
N SER A 60 -9.34 16.05 19.47
CA SER A 60 -9.08 15.36 20.70
C SER A 60 -9.77 16.12 21.84
N PHE A 61 -10.00 15.48 22.97
CA PHE A 61 -10.70 16.10 24.08
C PHE A 61 -9.70 16.62 25.11
N ASP A 62 -9.94 17.79 25.67
CA ASP A 62 -9.06 18.42 26.66
C ASP A 62 -9.01 17.70 28.01
N HIS A 63 -9.98 16.85 28.28
CA HIS A 63 -9.90 16.00 29.46
C HIS A 63 -9.27 14.67 29.03
N PRO A 64 -8.34 14.18 29.84
CA PRO A 64 -7.73 12.90 29.56
C PRO A 64 -8.80 11.82 29.53
N GLU A 65 -8.71 10.95 28.54
CA GLU A 65 -9.53 9.74 28.54
C GLU A 65 -9.22 8.94 29.83
N PRO A 66 -10.21 8.32 30.47
CA PRO A 66 -9.93 7.39 31.55
C PRO A 66 -8.90 6.37 31.08
N SER A 67 -7.78 6.30 31.76
CA SER A 67 -6.68 5.43 31.39
C SER A 67 -6.20 4.62 32.60
N VAL A 68 -5.74 3.42 32.35
CA VAL A 68 -5.28 2.50 33.38
C VAL A 68 -3.78 2.28 33.20
N PRO A 69 -2.96 2.60 34.24
CA PRO A 69 -1.53 2.33 34.18
C PRO A 69 -1.26 0.82 34.32
N PHE A 70 -0.37 0.30 33.47
CA PHE A 70 0.10 -1.07 33.53
C PHE A 70 1.48 -1.22 32.91
N GLU A 71 2.46 -1.79 33.64
CA GLU A 71 3.83 -2.06 33.19
C GLU A 71 4.56 -0.88 32.54
N GLY A 72 4.40 0.32 33.13
CA GLY A 72 5.05 1.54 32.64
C GLY A 72 4.34 2.21 31.44
N PHE A 73 3.24 1.65 30.99
CA PHE A 73 2.36 2.22 29.98
C PHE A 73 1.02 2.62 30.59
N SER A 74 0.24 3.39 29.84
CA SER A 74 -1.12 3.74 30.22
C SER A 74 -2.06 3.49 29.04
N PHE A 75 -3.21 2.85 29.32
CA PHE A 75 -4.16 2.38 28.32
C PHE A 75 -5.51 3.03 28.51
N GLY A 76 -5.96 3.77 27.52
CA GLY A 76 -7.33 4.26 27.38
C GLY A 76 -7.99 3.62 26.16
N LEU A 77 -9.30 3.80 26.01
CA LEU A 77 -10.03 3.27 24.87
C LEU A 77 -11.06 4.28 24.39
N MET A 78 -11.15 4.41 23.06
CA MET A 78 -12.16 5.20 22.37
C MET A 78 -12.88 4.33 21.34
N VAL A 79 -14.15 4.60 21.15
CA VAL A 79 -14.99 3.91 20.17
C VAL A 79 -15.55 4.94 19.20
N PHE A 80 -15.34 4.71 17.94
CA PHE A 80 -15.86 5.57 16.87
C PHE A 80 -17.09 4.91 16.23
N THR A 81 -18.15 5.68 16.14
CA THR A 81 -19.31 5.38 15.31
C THR A 81 -19.26 6.25 14.06
N ARG A 82 -20.29 6.21 13.22
CA ARG A 82 -20.39 7.13 12.08
C ARG A 82 -20.64 8.57 12.51
N GLU A 83 -21.25 8.76 13.68
CA GLU A 83 -21.67 10.06 14.18
C GLU A 83 -20.65 10.71 15.12
N ASN A 84 -20.06 9.91 16.03
CA ASN A 84 -19.27 10.42 17.14
C ASN A 84 -18.13 9.49 17.57
N ALA A 85 -17.22 10.04 18.40
CA ALA A 85 -16.22 9.31 19.16
C ALA A 85 -16.59 9.29 20.65
N TYR A 86 -16.54 8.13 21.26
CA TYR A 86 -16.90 7.91 22.65
C TYR A 86 -15.69 7.38 23.42
N GLY A 87 -15.46 7.91 24.61
CA GLY A 87 -14.52 7.37 25.60
C GLY A 87 -15.23 6.52 26.65
N LEU A 88 -14.46 5.91 27.54
CA LEU A 88 -14.98 5.16 28.67
C LEU A 88 -15.67 6.12 29.68
N ASP A 89 -16.82 5.71 30.22
CA ASP A 89 -17.44 6.43 31.33
C ASP A 89 -16.74 6.06 32.64
N GLN A 90 -15.92 6.94 33.16
CA GLN A 90 -15.16 6.74 34.39
C GLN A 90 -16.07 6.41 35.60
N ALA A 91 -17.30 6.92 35.64
CA ALA A 91 -18.24 6.66 36.71
C ALA A 91 -18.85 5.23 36.66
N ARG A 92 -18.73 4.59 35.48
CA ARG A 92 -19.23 3.22 35.23
C ARG A 92 -18.12 2.25 34.87
N MET A 93 -16.88 2.59 35.20
CA MET A 93 -15.70 1.77 34.92
C MET A 93 -15.22 1.06 36.18
N SER A 94 -14.76 -0.17 36.03
CA SER A 94 -14.07 -0.92 37.05
C SER A 94 -12.80 -1.55 36.50
N VAL A 95 -11.82 -1.72 37.40
CA VAL A 95 -10.54 -2.36 37.07
C VAL A 95 -10.34 -3.53 38.02
N HIS A 96 -10.05 -4.70 37.47
CA HIS A 96 -9.86 -5.92 38.21
C HIS A 96 -8.48 -6.51 37.91
N GLU A 97 -7.74 -6.89 38.94
CA GLU A 97 -6.53 -7.67 38.77
C GLU A 97 -6.88 -9.10 38.32
N THR A 98 -6.07 -9.63 37.41
CA THR A 98 -6.15 -11.01 36.93
C THR A 98 -4.81 -11.69 37.11
N ASP A 99 -4.73 -12.99 36.89
CA ASP A 99 -3.44 -13.69 36.92
C ASP A 99 -2.54 -13.20 35.77
N GLY A 100 -1.53 -12.39 36.13
CA GLY A 100 -0.58 -11.79 35.21
C GLY A 100 -1.05 -10.56 34.43
N GLY A 101 -2.19 -9.93 34.82
CA GLY A 101 -2.71 -8.79 34.10
C GLY A 101 -3.79 -7.97 34.80
N LEU A 102 -4.47 -7.15 34.01
CA LEU A 102 -5.63 -6.36 34.44
C LEU A 102 -6.78 -6.52 33.44
N GLU A 103 -7.99 -6.46 33.95
CA GLU A 103 -9.20 -6.35 33.14
C GLU A 103 -9.95 -5.07 33.49
N VAL A 104 -10.22 -4.25 32.48
CA VAL A 104 -11.03 -3.04 32.59
C VAL A 104 -12.41 -3.35 32.03
N ARG A 105 -13.45 -3.04 32.77
CA ARG A 105 -14.85 -3.14 32.33
C ARG A 105 -15.53 -1.79 32.45
N ALA A 106 -16.31 -1.43 31.44
CA ALA A 106 -17.19 -0.28 31.48
C ALA A 106 -18.57 -0.64 30.94
N THR A 107 -19.62 -0.12 31.59
CA THR A 107 -21.04 -0.35 31.22
C THR A 107 -21.67 0.91 30.66
N GLY A 108 -20.91 1.76 29.99
CA GLY A 108 -21.33 2.97 29.32
C GLY A 108 -20.17 3.72 28.71
N LEU A 109 -20.48 4.55 27.76
CA LEU A 109 -19.55 5.37 27.01
C LEU A 109 -20.00 6.83 27.07
N VAL A 110 -19.03 7.75 27.00
CA VAL A 110 -19.29 9.19 27.08
C VAL A 110 -18.61 9.92 25.95
N TRP A 111 -19.22 11.03 25.56
CA TRP A 111 -18.70 11.98 24.59
C TRP A 111 -18.65 13.38 25.21
N ALA A 112 -17.73 14.22 24.70
CA ALA A 112 -17.61 15.64 25.08
C ALA A 112 -17.63 15.85 26.62
N GLY A 113 -16.76 15.15 27.34
CA GLY A 113 -16.66 15.35 28.81
C GLY A 113 -17.85 14.86 29.60
N GLY A 114 -18.60 13.90 29.07
CA GLY A 114 -19.78 13.35 29.71
C GLY A 114 -21.07 14.13 29.45
N GLN A 115 -21.03 15.10 28.53
CA GLN A 115 -22.23 15.82 28.09
C GLN A 115 -23.22 14.93 27.36
N GLN A 116 -22.71 13.91 26.66
CA GLN A 116 -23.52 12.89 26.01
C GLN A 116 -23.07 11.50 26.47
N ARG A 117 -24.01 10.61 26.66
CA ARG A 117 -23.79 9.22 27.00
C ARG A 117 -24.39 8.32 25.95
N ALA A 118 -23.76 7.16 25.77
CA ALA A 118 -24.26 6.08 24.95
C ALA A 118 -24.23 4.78 25.77
N ASP A 119 -25.22 3.94 25.54
CA ASP A 119 -25.23 2.60 26.11
C ASP A 119 -24.22 1.73 25.37
N GLY A 120 -23.50 0.93 26.14
CA GLY A 120 -22.48 0.05 25.61
C GLY A 120 -21.73 -0.69 26.70
N GLU A 121 -21.03 -1.71 26.28
CA GLU A 121 -20.18 -2.52 27.16
C GLU A 121 -18.76 -2.56 26.58
N VAL A 122 -17.79 -2.38 27.43
CA VAL A 122 -16.38 -2.51 27.08
C VAL A 122 -15.70 -3.47 28.04
N ARG A 123 -14.92 -4.35 27.47
CA ARG A 123 -13.93 -5.16 28.18
C ARG A 123 -12.57 -4.91 27.51
N LEU A 124 -11.59 -4.43 28.26
CA LEU A 124 -10.19 -4.31 27.84
C LEU A 124 -9.35 -5.20 28.74
N ALA A 125 -8.65 -6.17 28.17
CA ALA A 125 -7.76 -7.05 28.89
C ALA A 125 -6.31 -6.70 28.61
N LEU A 126 -5.52 -6.50 29.64
CA LEU A 126 -4.08 -6.23 29.58
C LEU A 126 -3.34 -7.42 30.18
N ARG A 127 -2.36 -7.95 29.49
CA ARG A 127 -1.56 -9.10 29.93
C ARG A 127 -0.08 -8.78 29.86
N ARG A 128 0.67 -9.13 30.90
CA ARG A 128 2.12 -9.06 30.88
C ARG A 128 2.67 -10.11 29.91
N ILE A 129 3.62 -9.70 29.07
CA ILE A 129 4.43 -10.59 28.24
C ILE A 129 5.92 -10.33 28.53
N PRO A 130 6.84 -11.21 28.12
CA PRO A 130 8.26 -11.07 28.50
C PRO A 130 8.91 -9.74 28.12
N ASP A 131 8.47 -9.11 27.03
CA ASP A 131 9.04 -7.89 26.51
C ASP A 131 8.11 -6.66 26.65
N GLY A 132 6.94 -6.81 27.29
CA GLY A 132 5.99 -5.70 27.48
C GLY A 132 4.57 -6.11 27.84
N VAL A 133 3.60 -5.58 27.12
CA VAL A 133 2.17 -5.78 27.35
C VAL A 133 1.48 -6.21 26.07
N GLU A 134 0.65 -7.23 26.18
CA GLU A 134 -0.32 -7.59 25.15
C GLU A 134 -1.71 -7.18 25.61
N TRP A 135 -2.52 -6.63 24.71
CA TRP A 135 -3.91 -6.29 25.03
C TRP A 135 -4.88 -6.71 23.92
N ASP A 136 -6.09 -6.99 24.33
CA ASP A 136 -7.27 -7.13 23.47
C ASP A 136 -8.45 -6.38 24.08
N ALA A 137 -9.48 -6.13 23.28
CA ALA A 137 -10.70 -5.52 23.78
C ALA A 137 -11.93 -6.10 23.07
N THR A 138 -13.05 -6.08 23.79
CA THR A 138 -14.37 -6.31 23.22
C THR A 138 -15.24 -5.11 23.53
N VAL A 139 -15.91 -4.58 22.50
CA VAL A 139 -16.82 -3.44 22.61
C VAL A 139 -18.17 -3.83 22.02
N ALA A 140 -19.24 -3.49 22.70
CA ALA A 140 -20.60 -3.60 22.18
C ALA A 140 -21.33 -2.27 22.39
N MET A 141 -22.10 -1.84 21.39
CA MET A 141 -22.91 -0.61 21.40
C MET A 141 -24.30 -0.85 20.82
N ASP A 142 -25.20 0.08 21.12
CA ASP A 142 -26.55 0.14 20.54
C ASP A 142 -26.57 0.56 19.05
N ARG A 143 -25.41 0.94 18.53
CA ARG A 143 -25.24 1.44 17.15
C ARG A 143 -23.98 0.84 16.51
N PRO A 144 -23.89 0.89 15.15
CA PRO A 144 -22.73 0.37 14.45
C PRO A 144 -21.43 1.04 14.84
N ILE A 145 -20.42 0.22 15.09
CA ILE A 145 -19.06 0.64 15.45
C ILE A 145 -18.25 0.75 14.16
N LYS A 146 -17.64 1.91 13.95
CA LYS A 146 -16.71 2.13 12.83
C LYS A 146 -15.27 1.72 13.18
N ALA A 147 -14.82 2.08 14.36
CA ALA A 147 -13.46 1.77 14.80
C ALA A 147 -13.37 1.70 16.33
N VAL A 148 -12.42 0.92 16.82
CA VAL A 148 -12.01 0.92 18.21
C VAL A 148 -10.55 1.32 18.29
N THR A 149 -10.25 2.28 19.15
CA THR A 149 -8.93 2.87 19.29
C THR A 149 -8.42 2.69 20.70
N THR A 150 -7.26 2.07 20.86
CA THR A 150 -6.54 2.09 22.12
C THR A 150 -5.65 3.32 22.16
N VAL A 151 -5.80 4.12 23.22
CA VAL A 151 -4.96 5.29 23.48
C VAL A 151 -3.84 4.87 24.41
N LEU A 152 -2.63 4.82 23.89
CA LEU A 152 -1.43 4.37 24.58
C LEU A 152 -0.55 5.56 24.94
N ARG A 153 -0.04 5.60 26.17
CA ARG A 153 0.98 6.53 26.66
C ARG A 153 2.13 5.75 27.32
N GLY A 154 3.24 6.43 27.57
CA GLY A 154 4.45 5.79 28.13
C GLY A 154 5.46 5.35 27.07
N VAL A 155 5.19 5.60 25.79
CA VAL A 155 6.15 5.43 24.72
C VAL A 155 7.06 6.65 24.68
N PRO A 156 8.40 6.50 24.78
CA PRO A 156 9.31 7.64 24.84
C PRO A 156 9.34 8.42 23.52
N ARG A 157 9.82 9.68 23.57
CA ARG A 157 10.16 10.43 22.35
C ARG A 157 11.42 9.86 21.73
N GLY A 158 11.46 9.77 20.40
CA GLY A 158 12.59 9.29 19.64
C GLY A 158 12.30 9.30 18.14
N ARG A 159 13.26 8.90 17.33
CA ARG A 159 13.03 8.67 15.89
C ARG A 159 12.03 7.54 15.71
N VAL A 160 11.21 7.63 14.67
CA VAL A 160 10.09 6.73 14.42
C VAL A 160 10.31 5.97 13.12
N ALA A 161 10.04 4.66 13.15
CA ALA A 161 10.01 3.82 11.96
C ALA A 161 8.64 3.11 11.86
N ALA A 162 8.12 3.02 10.64
CA ALA A 162 6.87 2.34 10.33
C ALA A 162 7.14 1.10 9.47
N GLY A 163 6.55 -0.04 9.83
CA GLY A 163 6.66 -1.28 9.08
C GLY A 163 8.06 -1.87 8.99
N GLY A 164 8.95 -1.56 9.94
CA GLY A 164 10.35 -1.99 9.88
C GLY A 164 11.23 -1.18 8.91
N GLY A 165 10.75 -0.03 8.44
CA GLY A 165 11.49 0.89 7.58
C GLY A 165 12.57 1.68 8.33
N ALA A 166 13.17 2.66 7.66
CA ALA A 166 14.18 3.52 8.25
C ALA A 166 13.59 4.46 9.30
N PHE A 167 14.37 4.78 10.33
CA PHE A 167 14.01 5.78 11.32
C PHE A 167 13.96 7.19 10.71
N THR A 168 12.91 7.91 11.05
CA THR A 168 12.71 9.33 10.72
C THR A 168 12.54 10.11 12.01
N ASP A 169 13.18 11.25 12.13
CA ASP A 169 12.95 12.18 13.24
C ASP A 169 11.70 13.02 12.94
N PRO A 170 10.62 12.87 13.71
CA PRO A 170 9.42 13.67 13.51
C PRO A 170 9.52 15.09 14.10
N GLY A 171 10.50 15.36 14.96
CA GLY A 171 10.51 16.61 15.74
C GLY A 171 9.25 16.71 16.60
N ASP A 172 8.50 17.80 16.43
CA ASP A 172 7.19 18.03 17.06
C ASP A 172 6.02 17.78 16.11
N ASP A 173 6.27 17.17 14.96
CA ASP A 173 5.21 16.85 14.00
C ASP A 173 4.36 15.67 14.47
N GLU A 174 3.06 15.80 14.27
CA GLU A 174 2.15 14.65 14.39
C GLU A 174 2.30 13.73 13.18
N LEU A 175 2.24 12.43 13.41
CA LEU A 175 2.37 11.42 12.36
C LEU A 175 1.15 10.51 12.32
N LEU A 176 0.69 10.23 11.12
CA LEU A 176 -0.32 9.22 10.86
C LEU A 176 0.23 8.18 9.91
N PHE A 177 0.23 6.94 10.34
CA PHE A 177 0.57 5.78 9.53
C PHE A 177 -0.63 4.86 9.38
N GLY A 178 -0.80 4.26 8.21
CA GLY A 178 -1.90 3.37 7.94
C GLY A 178 -1.49 2.11 7.21
N TYR A 179 -2.07 1.00 7.65
CA TYR A 179 -1.98 -0.33 7.05
C TYR A 179 -3.39 -0.77 6.57
N PRO A 180 -3.52 -1.51 5.47
CA PRO A 180 -2.51 -1.74 4.43
C PRO A 180 -2.32 -0.48 3.59
N PHE A 181 -1.13 -0.18 3.21
CA PHE A 181 -0.71 0.91 2.34
C PHE A 181 -1.66 2.13 2.29
N GLY A 182 -1.63 2.97 3.31
CA GLY A 182 -2.52 4.13 3.42
C GLY A 182 -3.69 3.95 4.38
N GLY A 183 -3.82 2.76 4.99
CA GLY A 183 -4.78 2.54 6.09
C GLY A 183 -6.23 2.54 5.67
N GLY A 184 -6.54 1.95 4.52
CA GLY A 184 -7.91 1.80 4.04
C GLY A 184 -8.48 3.03 3.34
N ASP A 185 -7.71 4.10 3.26
CA ASP A 185 -7.94 5.22 2.36
C ASP A 185 -6.63 5.46 1.60
N LEU A 186 -6.62 5.06 0.34
CA LEU A 186 -5.45 5.12 -0.51
C LEU A 186 -4.89 6.55 -0.51
N PHE A 187 -3.65 6.73 -0.10
CA PHE A 187 -2.92 8.00 -0.11
C PHE A 187 -3.21 9.02 1.01
N VAL A 188 -4.08 8.75 1.96
CA VAL A 188 -4.39 9.72 3.04
C VAL A 188 -3.39 9.67 4.19
N ALA A 189 -2.85 8.51 4.50
CA ALA A 189 -1.88 8.31 5.58
C ALA A 189 -0.50 7.90 5.06
N GLY A 190 0.53 8.01 5.89
CA GLY A 190 1.80 7.36 5.62
C GLY A 190 1.60 5.86 5.47
N GLY A 191 2.00 5.30 4.31
CA GLY A 191 1.76 3.88 4.03
C GLY A 191 2.61 2.96 4.90
N MET A 192 2.00 1.93 5.45
CA MET A 192 2.66 0.81 6.13
C MET A 192 2.39 -0.48 5.39
N ASN A 193 3.43 -1.26 5.18
CA ASN A 193 3.30 -2.59 4.57
C ASN A 193 3.00 -3.69 5.60
N THR A 194 3.17 -3.39 6.88
CA THR A 194 2.85 -4.26 8.00
C THR A 194 2.55 -3.41 9.24
N PRO A 195 1.62 -3.79 10.12
CA PRO A 195 1.18 -2.96 11.25
C PRO A 195 2.16 -3.02 12.44
N LEU A 196 3.36 -2.48 12.23
CA LEU A 196 4.45 -2.36 13.21
C LEU A 196 4.95 -0.91 13.24
N LEU A 197 4.80 -0.26 14.39
CA LEU A 197 5.38 1.03 14.70
C LEU A 197 6.55 0.86 15.66
N GLN A 198 7.64 1.56 15.44
CA GLN A 198 8.84 1.47 16.24
C GLN A 198 9.35 2.87 16.60
N VAL A 199 9.77 3.05 17.84
CA VAL A 199 10.34 4.30 18.36
C VAL A 199 11.71 3.98 18.96
N GLU A 200 12.73 4.65 18.47
CA GLU A 200 14.09 4.51 18.97
C GLU A 200 14.19 5.01 20.41
N GLU A 201 14.82 4.24 21.27
CA GLU A 201 15.09 4.64 22.66
C GLU A 201 16.52 5.14 22.83
N ALA A 202 16.72 6.01 23.80
CA ALA A 202 18.06 6.44 24.18
C ALA A 202 18.90 5.21 24.64
N GLY A 203 20.04 4.99 23.98
CA GLY A 203 20.88 3.83 24.26
C GLY A 203 20.80 2.70 23.23
N GLY A 204 20.02 2.88 22.14
CA GLY A 204 20.00 1.98 20.99
C GLY A 204 18.91 0.90 21.04
N GLY A 205 18.07 0.89 22.07
CA GLY A 205 16.88 0.05 22.13
C GLY A 205 15.73 0.58 21.27
N CYS A 206 14.65 -0.16 21.24
CA CYS A 206 13.45 0.17 20.47
C CYS A 206 12.20 -0.15 21.29
N CYS A 207 11.33 0.84 21.49
CA CYS A 207 9.95 0.62 21.90
C CYS A 207 9.10 0.35 20.65
N TYR A 208 8.24 -0.65 20.67
CA TYR A 208 7.40 -0.98 19.52
C TYR A 208 5.94 -1.10 19.89
N VAL A 209 5.06 -0.82 18.91
CA VAL A 209 3.63 -1.10 18.97
C VAL A 209 3.25 -1.90 17.72
N ALA A 210 2.64 -3.06 17.89
CA ALA A 210 2.33 -3.96 16.78
C ALA A 210 0.93 -4.59 16.93
N SER A 211 0.21 -4.69 15.82
CA SER A 211 -1.00 -5.53 15.76
C SER A 211 -0.63 -6.99 15.50
N ARG A 212 -1.34 -7.90 16.17
CA ARG A 212 -1.27 -9.35 15.90
C ARG A 212 -2.46 -9.86 15.10
N ASP A 213 -3.25 -8.93 14.60
CA ASP A 213 -4.37 -9.24 13.72
C ASP A 213 -3.90 -9.72 12.36
N THR A 214 -4.30 -10.91 11.97
CA THR A 214 -3.96 -11.54 10.69
C THR A 214 -5.00 -11.28 9.60
N ALA A 215 -6.12 -10.62 9.91
CA ALA A 215 -7.04 -10.16 8.88
C ALA A 215 -6.52 -8.88 8.22
N VAL A 216 -6.64 -8.82 6.89
CA VAL A 216 -6.31 -7.61 6.13
C VAL A 216 -7.45 -6.61 6.30
N ARG A 217 -7.24 -5.64 7.15
CA ARG A 217 -8.16 -4.53 7.43
C ARG A 217 -7.40 -3.35 7.98
N THR A 218 -8.02 -2.19 7.97
CA THR A 218 -7.38 -0.94 8.38
C THR A 218 -6.89 -0.98 9.81
N LYS A 219 -5.60 -0.71 9.97
CA LYS A 219 -4.97 -0.38 11.25
C LYS A 219 -4.23 0.93 11.06
N ARG A 220 -4.41 1.87 11.99
CA ARG A 220 -3.72 3.16 11.94
C ARG A 220 -2.97 3.41 13.24
N PHE A 221 -1.89 4.15 13.12
CA PHE A 221 -1.11 4.62 14.26
C PHE A 221 -1.03 6.15 14.14
N TYR A 222 -1.72 6.82 15.02
CA TYR A 222 -1.65 8.27 15.11
C TYR A 222 -0.77 8.65 16.30
N LEU A 223 0.33 9.33 16.03
CA LEU A 223 1.31 9.75 17.02
C LEU A 223 1.20 11.24 17.26
N GLN A 224 1.00 11.60 18.51
CA GLN A 224 1.03 12.98 18.98
C GLN A 224 2.21 13.14 19.94
N PRO A 225 3.17 14.02 19.63
CA PRO A 225 4.28 14.32 20.53
C PRO A 225 3.79 15.07 21.76
N GLY A 226 4.27 14.68 22.93
CA GLY A 226 4.01 15.34 24.21
C GLY A 226 5.26 15.54 25.02
N GLY A 227 5.20 16.28 26.11
CA GLY A 227 6.35 16.59 26.97
C GLY A 227 6.98 15.38 27.67
N GLN A 228 6.23 14.29 27.82
CA GLN A 228 6.68 13.05 28.50
C GLN A 228 6.70 11.82 27.58
N GLY A 229 6.64 11.99 26.27
CA GLY A 229 6.58 10.89 25.33
C GLY A 229 5.53 11.11 24.25
N TYR A 230 5.25 10.04 23.51
CA TYR A 230 4.16 10.02 22.54
C TYR A 230 2.84 9.59 23.18
N ARG A 231 1.76 10.25 22.81
CA ARG A 231 0.42 9.69 22.86
C ARG A 231 0.19 8.99 21.53
N ILE A 232 -0.11 7.70 21.57
CA ILE A 232 -0.32 6.90 20.37
C ILE A 232 -1.75 6.39 20.36
N GLU A 233 -2.46 6.58 19.27
CA GLU A 233 -3.71 5.90 19.01
C GLU A 233 -3.46 4.70 18.10
N ALA A 234 -3.65 3.51 18.65
CA ALA A 234 -3.67 2.26 17.92
C ALA A 234 -5.10 1.97 17.46
N VAL A 235 -5.39 2.29 16.20
CA VAL A 235 -6.74 2.23 15.63
C VAL A 235 -6.97 0.90 14.94
N HIS A 236 -8.05 0.24 15.30
CA HIS A 236 -8.61 -0.92 14.61
C HIS A 236 -9.94 -0.53 13.97
N GLU A 237 -9.99 -0.50 12.65
CA GLU A 237 -11.21 -0.13 11.92
C GLU A 237 -11.98 -1.38 11.50
N VAL A 238 -13.30 -1.33 11.64
CA VAL A 238 -14.21 -2.37 11.18
C VAL A 238 -14.28 -2.33 9.65
N GLU A 239 -14.37 -3.49 9.04
CA GLU A 239 -14.51 -3.61 7.60
C GLU A 239 -15.81 -2.97 7.12
N GLY A 240 -15.72 -2.15 6.08
CA GLY A 240 -16.82 -1.29 5.61
C GLY A 240 -18.06 -2.04 5.10
N TRP A 241 -17.92 -3.33 4.78
CA TRP A 241 -19.04 -4.19 4.37
C TRP A 241 -19.74 -4.88 5.55
N LYS A 242 -19.32 -4.58 6.78
CA LYS A 242 -19.92 -5.09 8.01
C LYS A 242 -20.62 -3.98 8.76
N ASP A 243 -21.72 -4.33 9.37
CA ASP A 243 -22.49 -3.45 10.26
C ASP A 243 -22.43 -4.01 11.69
N GLU A 244 -21.25 -3.87 12.29
CA GLU A 244 -20.91 -4.54 13.55
C GLU A 244 -21.31 -3.66 14.75
N HIS A 245 -22.21 -4.19 15.58
CA HIS A 245 -22.56 -3.61 16.88
C HIS A 245 -21.70 -4.17 18.02
N ARG A 246 -20.94 -5.21 17.74
CA ARG A 246 -20.00 -5.84 18.66
C ARG A 246 -18.69 -6.12 17.95
N VAL A 247 -17.62 -5.54 18.44
CA VAL A 247 -16.28 -5.67 17.88
C VAL A 247 -15.36 -6.30 18.91
N THR A 248 -14.62 -7.31 18.50
CA THR A 248 -13.53 -7.89 19.28
C THR A 248 -12.22 -7.57 18.59
N LEU A 249 -11.37 -6.80 19.26
CA LEU A 249 -10.02 -6.50 18.79
C LEU A 249 -9.15 -7.74 18.96
N PRO A 250 -8.49 -8.19 17.89
CA PRO A 250 -7.37 -9.10 18.03
C PRO A 250 -6.27 -8.52 18.90
N PRO A 251 -5.34 -9.34 19.42
CA PRO A 251 -4.28 -8.85 20.27
C PRO A 251 -3.40 -7.80 19.60
N TRP A 252 -3.05 -6.79 20.39
CA TRP A 252 -2.01 -5.82 20.11
C TRP A 252 -0.90 -5.94 21.13
N ARG A 253 0.29 -5.48 20.80
CA ARG A 253 1.43 -5.49 21.71
C ARG A 253 2.12 -4.12 21.75
N VAL A 254 2.56 -3.75 22.93
CA VAL A 254 3.58 -2.74 23.14
C VAL A 254 4.71 -3.36 23.94
N GLY A 255 5.94 -3.13 23.53
CA GLY A 255 7.07 -3.73 24.21
C GLY A 255 8.38 -3.03 23.89
N ARG A 256 9.47 -3.57 24.45
CA ARG A 256 10.83 -3.12 24.21
C ARG A 256 11.66 -4.23 23.60
N ALA A 257 12.49 -3.86 22.64
CA ALA A 257 13.42 -4.75 21.99
C ALA A 257 14.83 -4.17 22.01
N ALA A 258 15.83 -5.03 21.92
CA ALA A 258 17.25 -4.63 21.93
C ALA A 258 17.61 -3.73 20.74
N SER A 259 16.85 -3.81 19.64
CA SER A 259 17.05 -2.99 18.44
C SER A 259 15.79 -2.97 17.58
N LEU A 260 15.73 -2.05 16.61
CA LEU A 260 14.74 -2.03 15.55
C LEU A 260 14.66 -3.38 14.83
N GLU A 261 15.82 -3.95 14.49
CA GLU A 261 15.89 -5.23 13.77
C GLU A 261 15.29 -6.39 14.60
N ALA A 262 15.55 -6.43 15.91
CA ALA A 262 15.00 -7.46 16.78
C ALA A 262 13.47 -7.40 16.85
N ALA A 263 12.90 -6.21 16.94
CA ALA A 263 11.44 -6.02 16.92
C ALA A 263 10.83 -6.41 15.55
N THR A 264 11.50 -6.01 14.46
CA THR A 264 11.10 -6.35 13.10
C THR A 264 11.13 -7.86 12.86
N ALA A 265 12.23 -8.52 13.25
CA ALA A 265 12.38 -9.97 13.14
C ALA A 265 11.29 -10.74 13.90
N ALA A 266 11.00 -10.33 15.14
CA ALA A 266 9.96 -10.97 15.96
C ALA A 266 8.56 -10.78 15.35
N HIS A 267 8.29 -9.60 14.76
CA HIS A 267 7.02 -9.34 14.08
C HIS A 267 6.88 -10.19 12.81
N TYR A 268 7.89 -10.22 11.94
CA TYR A 268 7.84 -11.03 10.72
C TYR A 268 7.87 -12.53 10.98
N ALA A 269 8.50 -13.00 12.07
CA ALA A 269 8.39 -14.40 12.48
C ALA A 269 6.94 -14.79 12.82
N HIS A 270 6.19 -13.90 13.49
CA HIS A 270 4.76 -14.10 13.73
C HIS A 270 3.97 -14.14 12.41
N LEU A 271 4.19 -13.19 11.50
CA LEU A 271 3.50 -13.14 10.21
C LEU A 271 3.79 -14.37 9.36
N ALA A 272 5.05 -14.79 9.29
CA ALA A 272 5.44 -15.98 8.55
C ALA A 272 4.71 -17.24 9.04
N GLN A 273 4.53 -17.39 10.35
CA GLN A 273 3.75 -18.47 10.93
C GLN A 273 2.24 -18.31 10.65
N ALA A 274 1.69 -17.11 10.88
CA ALA A 274 0.26 -16.85 10.78
C ALA A 274 -0.27 -16.98 9.34
N TYR A 275 0.47 -16.45 8.36
CA TYR A 275 0.13 -16.54 6.94
C TYR A 275 0.72 -17.78 6.26
N ARG A 276 1.49 -18.62 6.98
CA ARG A 276 2.21 -19.79 6.41
C ARG A 276 3.05 -19.40 5.20
N LEU A 277 3.79 -18.30 5.33
CA LEU A 277 4.57 -17.74 4.22
C LEU A 277 5.63 -18.76 3.76
N PRO A 278 5.63 -19.15 2.49
CA PRO A 278 6.68 -20.03 1.97
C PRO A 278 7.98 -19.25 1.78
N ASP A 279 9.10 -19.90 2.00
CA ASP A 279 10.39 -19.31 1.66
C ASP A 279 10.57 -19.27 0.13
N TRP A 280 11.17 -18.20 -0.38
CA TRP A 280 11.38 -18.02 -1.82
C TRP A 280 11.99 -19.24 -2.51
N ASP A 281 13.00 -19.84 -1.90
CA ASP A 281 13.75 -20.95 -2.51
C ASP A 281 12.91 -22.24 -2.63
N THR A 282 11.84 -22.35 -1.87
CA THR A 282 10.99 -23.55 -1.84
C THR A 282 9.54 -23.28 -2.23
N ARG A 283 9.18 -22.04 -2.56
CA ARG A 283 7.80 -21.71 -2.95
C ARG A 283 7.39 -22.45 -4.23
N PRO A 284 6.21 -23.12 -4.20
CA PRO A 284 5.75 -23.91 -5.34
C PRO A 284 5.29 -23.07 -6.54
N ASP A 285 4.96 -21.79 -6.31
CA ASP A 285 4.51 -20.84 -7.33
C ASP A 285 5.66 -20.02 -7.96
N VAL A 286 6.90 -20.39 -7.66
CA VAL A 286 8.10 -19.80 -8.26
C VAL A 286 8.76 -20.87 -9.14
N PRO A 287 8.60 -20.82 -10.46
CA PRO A 287 9.26 -21.74 -11.37
C PRO A 287 10.76 -21.46 -11.48
N ASP A 288 11.53 -22.44 -11.94
CA ASP A 288 12.98 -22.35 -12.07
C ASP A 288 13.45 -21.19 -12.95
N TRP A 289 12.69 -20.87 -14.00
CA TRP A 289 13.04 -19.74 -14.86
C TRP A 289 13.00 -18.42 -14.08
N LEU A 290 12.01 -18.21 -13.19
CA LEU A 290 11.91 -17.00 -12.38
C LEU A 290 13.05 -16.91 -11.36
N ARG A 291 13.45 -18.04 -10.75
CA ARG A 291 14.62 -18.07 -9.84
C ARG A 291 15.90 -17.66 -10.55
N ARG A 292 16.00 -17.95 -11.86
CA ARG A 292 17.16 -17.61 -12.69
C ARG A 292 17.06 -16.23 -13.35
N THR A 293 15.92 -15.54 -13.28
CA THR A 293 15.77 -14.20 -13.88
C THR A 293 16.78 -13.22 -13.27
N ALA A 294 17.57 -12.61 -14.12
CA ALA A 294 18.62 -11.66 -13.74
C ALA A 294 18.27 -10.21 -14.09
N LEU A 295 17.34 -10.01 -15.03
CA LEU A 295 16.95 -8.71 -15.53
C LEU A 295 15.46 -8.68 -15.83
N VAL A 296 14.76 -7.65 -15.37
CA VAL A 296 13.44 -7.28 -15.88
C VAL A 296 13.63 -6.12 -16.86
N THR A 297 13.05 -6.23 -18.05
CA THR A 297 13.01 -5.12 -18.99
C THR A 297 11.59 -4.62 -19.17
N THR A 298 11.32 -3.37 -18.83
CA THR A 298 10.01 -2.75 -19.02
C THR A 298 9.97 -2.12 -20.41
N LEU A 299 9.13 -2.68 -21.27
CA LEU A 299 8.88 -2.19 -22.62
C LEU A 299 7.53 -1.48 -22.63
N HIS A 300 7.54 -0.16 -22.52
CA HIS A 300 6.31 0.64 -22.57
C HIS A 300 5.75 0.70 -23.98
N GLY A 301 4.47 0.37 -24.12
CA GLY A 301 3.73 0.42 -25.37
C GLY A 301 3.23 1.83 -25.71
N MET A 302 1.92 2.02 -25.61
CA MET A 302 1.28 3.30 -25.95
C MET A 302 0.91 4.10 -24.70
N HIS A 303 1.25 5.37 -24.71
CA HIS A 303 0.85 6.33 -23.69
C HIS A 303 -0.67 6.59 -23.70
N TYR A 304 -1.25 7.04 -22.59
CA TYR A 304 -2.68 7.37 -22.51
C TYR A 304 -3.11 8.45 -23.51
N THR A 305 -2.21 9.33 -23.94
CA THR A 305 -2.46 10.31 -25.00
C THR A 305 -2.57 9.71 -26.39
N GLY A 306 -2.17 8.43 -26.57
CA GLY A 306 -2.10 7.78 -27.88
C GLY A 306 -0.73 7.81 -28.55
N TYR A 307 0.28 8.41 -27.89
CA TYR A 307 1.67 8.36 -28.37
C TYR A 307 2.24 6.96 -28.17
N ILE A 308 2.90 6.42 -29.20
CA ILE A 308 3.49 5.07 -29.16
C ILE A 308 4.97 5.19 -28.84
N PHE A 309 5.37 4.71 -27.66
CA PHE A 309 6.79 4.61 -27.29
C PHE A 309 7.45 3.45 -28.02
N ASN A 310 6.86 2.26 -27.90
CA ASN A 310 7.32 1.06 -28.57
C ASN A 310 6.12 0.30 -29.13
N ASP A 311 6.10 0.11 -30.46
CA ASP A 311 5.24 -0.89 -31.07
C ASP A 311 5.83 -2.31 -30.89
N TYR A 312 5.09 -3.35 -31.23
CA TYR A 312 5.55 -4.73 -31.04
C TYR A 312 6.80 -5.07 -31.85
N PRO A 313 6.96 -4.62 -33.13
CA PRO A 313 8.21 -4.80 -33.87
C PRO A 313 9.42 -4.16 -33.18
N LYS A 314 9.28 -2.97 -32.63
CA LYS A 314 10.35 -2.28 -31.89
C LYS A 314 10.68 -2.96 -30.57
N MET A 315 9.68 -3.45 -29.85
CA MET A 315 9.89 -4.28 -28.65
C MET A 315 10.73 -5.52 -28.99
N LEU A 316 10.39 -6.24 -30.06
CA LEU A 316 11.14 -7.40 -30.51
C LEU A 316 12.57 -7.06 -30.92
N ALA A 317 12.78 -5.96 -31.62
CA ALA A 317 14.12 -5.50 -31.99
C ALA A 317 14.97 -5.19 -30.76
N THR A 318 14.38 -4.59 -29.74
CA THR A 318 15.03 -4.33 -28.44
C THR A 318 15.41 -5.63 -27.74
N LEU A 319 14.52 -6.61 -27.70
CA LEU A 319 14.80 -7.91 -27.07
C LEU A 319 15.91 -8.67 -27.80
N ARG A 320 15.96 -8.64 -29.12
CA ARG A 320 17.06 -9.19 -29.91
C ARG A 320 18.39 -8.52 -29.61
N TRP A 321 18.38 -7.20 -29.47
CA TRP A 321 19.56 -6.44 -29.09
C TRP A 321 20.07 -6.83 -27.67
N MET A 322 19.16 -7.03 -26.73
CA MET A 322 19.49 -7.46 -25.37
C MET A 322 19.97 -8.92 -25.33
N ALA A 323 19.30 -9.83 -26.06
CA ALA A 323 19.66 -11.26 -26.11
C ALA A 323 21.04 -11.49 -26.73
N ALA A 324 21.54 -10.58 -27.55
CA ALA A 324 22.92 -10.60 -28.06
C ALA A 324 23.96 -10.23 -26.97
N ARG A 325 23.54 -9.76 -25.78
CA ARG A 325 24.38 -9.25 -24.70
C ARG A 325 24.29 -10.06 -23.41
N MET A 326 23.20 -10.77 -23.22
CA MET A 326 23.00 -11.70 -22.11
C MET A 326 22.05 -12.83 -22.54
N PRO A 327 22.13 -14.01 -21.91
CA PRO A 327 21.21 -15.09 -22.24
C PRO A 327 19.75 -14.69 -22.05
N GLY A 328 18.92 -14.92 -23.08
CA GLY A 328 17.51 -14.50 -23.06
C GLY A 328 16.70 -15.14 -21.93
N GLU A 329 17.04 -16.38 -21.54
CA GLU A 329 16.40 -17.09 -20.41
C GLU A 329 16.64 -16.42 -19.04
N ARG A 330 17.45 -15.37 -19.01
CA ARG A 330 17.68 -14.52 -17.84
C ARG A 330 16.87 -13.23 -17.85
N ILE A 331 16.07 -13.02 -18.92
CA ILE A 331 15.31 -11.79 -19.14
C ILE A 331 13.81 -12.06 -18.96
N LEU A 332 13.16 -11.22 -18.16
CA LEU A 332 11.70 -11.11 -18.08
C LEU A 332 11.26 -9.80 -18.71
N ALA A 333 10.55 -9.85 -19.82
CA ALA A 333 10.00 -8.69 -20.51
C ALA A 333 8.66 -8.28 -19.88
N PHE A 334 8.64 -7.15 -19.18
CA PHE A 334 7.44 -6.54 -18.63
C PHE A 334 6.81 -5.61 -19.67
N LEU A 335 5.64 -6.00 -20.16
CA LEU A 335 4.92 -5.27 -21.20
C LEU A 335 3.89 -4.33 -20.57
N ALA A 336 4.29 -3.12 -20.24
CA ALA A 336 3.38 -2.07 -19.78
C ALA A 336 2.66 -1.42 -20.98
N ALA A 337 1.35 -1.17 -20.87
CA ALA A 337 0.54 -0.56 -21.94
C ALA A 337 0.62 -1.31 -23.30
N TRP A 338 0.70 -2.62 -23.25
CA TRP A 338 0.76 -3.50 -24.43
C TRP A 338 -0.54 -3.51 -25.23
N ASP A 339 -1.67 -3.22 -24.59
CA ASP A 339 -3.01 -3.21 -25.17
C ASP A 339 -3.37 -1.90 -25.89
N GLY A 340 -2.44 -0.96 -25.96
CA GLY A 340 -2.66 0.37 -26.54
C GLY A 340 -2.67 1.46 -25.47
N ARG A 341 -3.58 2.43 -25.56
CA ARG A 341 -3.61 3.60 -24.67
C ARG A 341 -3.65 3.20 -23.20
N TYR A 342 -2.55 3.42 -22.52
CA TYR A 342 -2.33 3.11 -21.12
C TYR A 342 -3.45 3.68 -20.23
N TYR A 343 -4.01 2.87 -19.34
CA TYR A 343 -5.21 3.13 -18.55
C TYR A 343 -6.50 3.38 -19.36
N TRP A 344 -6.41 4.03 -20.51
CA TRP A 344 -7.59 4.34 -21.31
C TRP A 344 -8.33 3.08 -21.78
N ASN A 345 -7.60 2.02 -22.13
CA ASN A 345 -8.17 0.76 -22.59
C ASN A 345 -8.54 -0.20 -21.45
N TYR A 346 -8.30 0.15 -20.20
CA TYR A 346 -8.77 -0.66 -19.09
C TYR A 346 -10.30 -0.64 -19.00
N PRO A 347 -11.01 -1.77 -18.96
CA PRO A 347 -10.54 -3.15 -18.86
C PRO A 347 -10.70 -3.96 -20.17
N ALA A 348 -10.64 -3.35 -21.33
CA ALA A 348 -10.84 -4.05 -22.62
C ALA A 348 -9.72 -5.06 -22.90
N TYR A 349 -8.46 -4.67 -22.68
CA TYR A 349 -7.26 -5.49 -22.91
C TYR A 349 -7.22 -6.09 -24.30
N GLU A 350 -7.40 -5.26 -25.32
CA GLU A 350 -7.38 -5.63 -26.73
C GLU A 350 -6.13 -5.09 -27.40
N LEU A 351 -5.57 -5.86 -28.33
CA LEU A 351 -4.36 -5.47 -29.06
C LEU A 351 -4.65 -4.32 -30.03
N ASP A 352 -3.98 -3.19 -29.87
CA ASP A 352 -4.17 -2.00 -30.71
C ASP A 352 -3.53 -2.22 -32.11
N PRO A 353 -4.27 -2.05 -33.21
CA PRO A 353 -3.74 -2.17 -34.56
C PRO A 353 -2.58 -1.21 -34.84
N ARG A 354 -2.55 -0.03 -34.21
CA ARG A 354 -1.48 0.96 -34.38
C ARG A 354 -0.13 0.50 -33.82
N MET A 355 -0.15 -0.45 -32.86
CA MET A 355 1.05 -1.08 -32.34
C MET A 355 1.50 -2.31 -33.17
N GLY A 356 0.77 -2.65 -34.23
CA GLY A 356 1.05 -3.78 -35.12
C GLY A 356 0.00 -4.89 -35.07
N GLY A 357 -0.98 -4.78 -34.17
CA GLY A 357 -2.08 -5.73 -34.02
C GLY A 357 -1.62 -7.14 -33.62
N GLU A 358 -2.53 -8.10 -33.68
CA GLU A 358 -2.31 -9.46 -33.18
C GLU A 358 -1.13 -10.20 -33.83
N ARG A 359 -0.99 -10.06 -35.14
CA ARG A 359 0.09 -10.76 -35.85
C ARG A 359 1.48 -10.32 -35.37
N ALA A 360 1.66 -9.02 -35.15
CA ALA A 360 2.93 -8.51 -34.67
C ALA A 360 3.15 -8.83 -33.18
N PHE A 361 2.09 -8.83 -32.37
CA PHE A 361 2.18 -9.24 -30.98
C PHE A 361 2.53 -10.74 -30.85
N ARG A 362 1.86 -11.61 -31.61
CA ARG A 362 2.19 -13.04 -31.64
C ARG A 362 3.66 -13.24 -32.03
N ARG A 363 4.10 -12.55 -33.08
CA ARG A 363 5.50 -12.61 -33.50
C ARG A 363 6.47 -12.15 -32.40
N LEU A 364 6.11 -11.09 -31.64
CA LEU A 364 6.90 -10.64 -30.49
C LEU A 364 7.07 -11.75 -29.45
N ILE A 365 5.98 -12.43 -29.11
CA ILE A 365 6.00 -13.50 -28.11
C ILE A 365 6.76 -14.72 -28.63
N ASP A 366 6.41 -15.23 -29.82
CA ASP A 366 7.00 -16.45 -30.38
C ASP A 366 8.51 -16.30 -30.57
N GLU A 367 8.95 -15.25 -31.28
CA GLU A 367 10.39 -15.01 -31.51
C GLU A 367 11.13 -14.59 -30.22
N GLY A 368 10.45 -13.96 -29.27
CA GLY A 368 11.02 -13.68 -27.95
C GLY A 368 11.24 -14.97 -27.15
N HIS A 369 10.33 -15.94 -27.21
CA HIS A 369 10.51 -17.25 -26.64
C HIS A 369 11.65 -18.03 -27.32
N ASP A 370 11.80 -17.92 -28.63
CA ASP A 370 12.93 -18.51 -29.37
C ASP A 370 14.28 -17.95 -28.88
N LEU A 371 14.30 -16.68 -28.43
CA LEU A 371 15.46 -16.05 -27.78
C LEU A 371 15.63 -16.50 -26.31
N GLY A 372 14.65 -17.21 -25.73
CA GLY A 372 14.60 -17.61 -24.32
C GLY A 372 13.92 -16.61 -23.38
N VAL A 373 13.50 -15.43 -23.88
CA VAL A 373 12.88 -14.36 -23.07
C VAL A 373 11.51 -14.80 -22.54
N ARG A 374 11.19 -14.41 -21.29
CA ARG A 374 9.87 -14.61 -20.67
C ARG A 374 9.06 -13.32 -20.71
N PHE A 375 7.73 -13.45 -20.79
CA PHE A 375 6.83 -12.33 -20.99
C PHE A 375 5.81 -12.16 -19.87
N MET A 376 5.63 -10.90 -19.47
CA MET A 376 4.74 -10.47 -18.40
C MET A 376 3.93 -9.23 -18.83
N PRO A 377 2.75 -9.40 -19.45
CA PRO A 377 1.86 -8.28 -19.75
C PRO A 377 1.21 -7.74 -18.48
N MET A 378 0.91 -6.43 -18.49
CA MET A 378 0.32 -5.69 -17.38
C MET A 378 -1.20 -5.64 -17.48
N PHE A 379 -1.87 -5.82 -16.33
CA PHE A 379 -3.31 -5.68 -16.17
C PHE A 379 -3.60 -4.78 -14.97
N GLY A 380 -4.61 -3.93 -15.07
CA GLY A 380 -5.06 -3.09 -13.96
C GLY A 380 -5.89 -3.89 -12.98
N ALA A 381 -5.30 -4.32 -11.87
CA ALA A 381 -6.01 -5.12 -10.86
C ALA A 381 -7.23 -4.39 -10.30
N ASN A 382 -7.07 -3.08 -10.06
CA ASN A 382 -8.06 -2.27 -9.36
C ASN A 382 -8.50 -1.04 -10.19
N ALA A 383 -8.42 -1.09 -11.52
CA ALA A 383 -8.73 0.08 -12.35
C ALA A 383 -9.56 -0.27 -13.59
N ALA A 384 -10.58 0.53 -13.86
CA ALA A 384 -11.38 0.45 -15.09
C ALA A 384 -11.83 1.84 -15.55
N ASN A 385 -11.69 2.10 -16.84
CA ASN A 385 -12.15 3.34 -17.44
C ASN A 385 -13.68 3.33 -17.60
N ARG A 386 -14.34 4.31 -17.00
CA ARG A 386 -15.81 4.48 -17.03
C ARG A 386 -16.35 4.70 -18.44
N HIS A 387 -15.53 5.17 -19.38
CA HIS A 387 -15.92 5.39 -20.78
C HIS A 387 -15.83 4.13 -21.64
N GLN A 388 -15.32 3.03 -21.12
CA GLN A 388 -15.31 1.77 -21.87
C GLN A 388 -16.71 1.17 -21.98
N PRO A 389 -17.10 0.64 -23.14
CA PRO A 389 -18.43 0.05 -23.36
C PRO A 389 -18.77 -1.09 -22.40
N SER A 390 -17.75 -1.78 -21.86
CA SER A 390 -17.91 -2.86 -20.88
C SER A 390 -18.15 -2.37 -19.45
N PHE A 391 -17.84 -1.11 -19.15
CA PHE A 391 -17.90 -0.60 -17.78
C PHE A 391 -19.28 -0.68 -17.13
N PRO A 392 -20.42 -0.37 -17.81
CA PRO A 392 -21.74 -0.46 -17.17
C PRO A 392 -22.02 -1.84 -16.54
N ALA A 393 -21.53 -2.92 -17.15
CA ALA A 393 -21.69 -4.27 -16.61
C ALA A 393 -20.80 -4.55 -15.38
N LEU A 394 -19.78 -3.70 -15.15
CA LEU A 394 -18.78 -3.81 -14.10
C LEU A 394 -18.94 -2.74 -13.02
N ALA A 395 -19.85 -1.78 -13.21
CA ALA A 395 -19.98 -0.60 -12.36
C ALA A 395 -20.25 -0.93 -10.88
N GLU A 396 -20.90 -2.06 -10.60
CA GLU A 396 -21.12 -2.55 -9.24
C GLU A 396 -19.82 -2.80 -8.49
N ALA A 397 -18.76 -3.16 -9.19
CA ALA A 397 -17.45 -3.43 -8.60
C ALA A 397 -16.60 -2.16 -8.38
N ALA A 398 -17.07 -0.99 -8.81
CA ALA A 398 -16.38 0.25 -8.47
C ALA A 398 -16.42 0.47 -6.95
N THR A 399 -15.27 0.77 -6.37
CA THR A 399 -15.19 1.02 -4.93
C THR A 399 -15.86 2.32 -4.56
N ALA A 400 -16.32 2.37 -3.32
CA ALA A 400 -16.73 3.57 -2.65
C ALA A 400 -16.05 3.64 -1.28
N LYS A 401 -15.95 4.81 -0.70
CA LYS A 401 -15.58 4.98 0.70
C LYS A 401 -16.66 4.40 1.61
N VAL A 402 -16.33 4.20 2.87
CA VAL A 402 -17.29 3.65 3.86
C VAL A 402 -18.52 4.53 4.04
N ASP A 403 -18.40 5.84 3.80
CA ASP A 403 -19.52 6.79 3.80
C ASP A 403 -20.39 6.77 2.52
N GLY A 404 -19.96 6.02 1.50
CA GLY A 404 -20.66 5.88 0.23
C GLY A 404 -20.14 6.78 -0.89
N ASP A 405 -19.25 7.72 -0.61
CA ASP A 405 -18.65 8.55 -1.65
C ASP A 405 -17.87 7.70 -2.65
N THR A 406 -17.92 8.08 -3.92
CA THR A 406 -17.15 7.40 -4.97
C THR A 406 -15.67 7.55 -4.75
N MET A 407 -14.94 6.51 -5.11
CA MET A 407 -13.49 6.50 -5.07
C MET A 407 -12.95 6.27 -6.47
N ASP A 408 -12.32 7.31 -7.02
CA ASP A 408 -11.75 7.27 -8.34
C ASP A 408 -10.23 7.34 -8.28
N LEU A 409 -9.58 6.59 -9.17
CA LEU A 409 -8.15 6.61 -9.36
C LEU A 409 -7.83 7.66 -10.45
N ASN A 410 -7.88 8.92 -10.10
CA ASN A 410 -7.50 10.00 -11.01
C ASN A 410 -5.98 10.16 -11.04
N TRP A 411 -5.37 9.17 -11.60
CA TRP A 411 -3.94 9.09 -11.77
C TRP A 411 -3.44 9.99 -12.91
N VAL A 412 -4.25 10.07 -13.95
CA VAL A 412 -4.01 10.89 -15.12
C VAL A 412 -4.89 12.12 -15.01
N ASP A 413 -4.25 13.24 -14.77
CA ASP A 413 -4.85 14.53 -14.52
C ASP A 413 -4.24 15.52 -15.52
N TRP A 414 -4.98 15.82 -16.58
CA TRP A 414 -4.47 16.62 -17.72
C TRP A 414 -4.32 18.10 -17.39
N ASP A 415 -5.22 18.61 -16.55
CA ASP A 415 -5.35 20.03 -16.25
C ASP A 415 -5.09 20.38 -14.80
N ASN A 416 -4.72 19.37 -13.99
CA ASN A 416 -4.37 19.50 -12.59
C ASN A 416 -5.55 19.87 -11.67
N ASP A 417 -6.78 19.55 -12.07
CA ASP A 417 -7.97 19.76 -11.23
C ASP A 417 -8.36 18.53 -10.42
N ARG A 418 -7.71 17.41 -10.68
CA ARG A 418 -7.74 16.18 -9.89
C ARG A 418 -9.09 15.58 -9.66
N HIS A 419 -9.86 15.10 -10.16
CA HIS A 419 -11.13 14.41 -9.83
C HIS A 419 -12.33 14.92 -10.61
N MET A 420 -12.14 15.95 -11.41
CA MET A 420 -13.27 16.45 -12.17
C MET A 420 -13.66 15.53 -13.32
N GLU A 421 -12.68 14.87 -13.95
CA GLU A 421 -12.97 13.93 -15.03
C GLU A 421 -13.61 12.62 -14.55
N GLY A 422 -13.19 12.10 -13.40
CA GLY A 422 -13.73 10.89 -12.80
C GLY A 422 -13.76 9.67 -13.72
N TRP A 423 -12.85 9.59 -14.69
CA TRP A 423 -12.95 8.59 -15.75
C TRP A 423 -12.37 7.22 -15.39
N LEU A 424 -11.48 7.15 -14.40
CA LEU A 424 -10.85 5.90 -13.98
C LEU A 424 -11.41 5.47 -12.62
N ALA A 425 -12.33 4.52 -12.63
CA ALA A 425 -12.87 3.95 -11.41
C ALA A 425 -11.85 3.06 -10.70
N TYR A 426 -11.80 3.14 -9.38
CA TYR A 426 -11.08 2.19 -8.57
C TYR A 426 -11.94 0.94 -8.36
N MET A 427 -11.44 -0.24 -8.75
CA MET A 427 -12.22 -1.47 -8.81
C MET A 427 -11.90 -2.43 -7.65
N ASN A 428 -12.90 -3.18 -7.21
CA ASN A 428 -12.80 -4.12 -6.10
C ASN A 428 -12.82 -5.58 -6.57
N LEU A 429 -11.70 -6.28 -6.47
CA LEU A 429 -11.58 -7.71 -6.81
C LEU A 429 -12.40 -8.64 -5.89
N GLY A 430 -12.86 -8.16 -4.73
CA GLY A 430 -13.82 -8.88 -3.90
C GLY A 430 -15.17 -9.09 -4.58
N VAL A 431 -15.54 -8.23 -5.53
CA VAL A 431 -16.77 -8.36 -6.32
C VAL A 431 -16.54 -9.33 -7.47
N ALA A 432 -17.37 -10.38 -7.53
CA ALA A 432 -17.21 -11.49 -8.48
C ALA A 432 -17.18 -11.04 -9.94
N ALA A 433 -18.07 -10.14 -10.34
CA ALA A 433 -18.17 -9.66 -11.72
C ALA A 433 -16.84 -9.07 -12.22
N TRP A 434 -16.16 -8.26 -11.42
CA TRP A 434 -14.84 -7.73 -11.77
C TRP A 434 -13.76 -8.80 -11.78
N ARG A 435 -13.72 -9.64 -10.75
CA ARG A 435 -12.74 -10.71 -10.64
C ARG A 435 -12.82 -11.70 -11.80
N GLU A 436 -14.01 -12.11 -12.18
CA GLU A 436 -14.26 -13.02 -13.31
C GLU A 436 -13.91 -12.39 -14.66
N TRP A 437 -14.27 -11.11 -14.85
CA TRP A 437 -13.90 -10.37 -16.04
C TRP A 437 -12.39 -10.30 -16.21
N LEU A 438 -11.68 -9.81 -15.19
CA LEU A 438 -10.23 -9.67 -15.24
C LEU A 438 -9.55 -11.03 -15.39
N GLY A 439 -9.98 -12.04 -14.63
CA GLY A 439 -9.48 -13.42 -14.73
C GLY A 439 -9.66 -14.00 -16.11
N GLY A 440 -10.82 -13.75 -16.75
CA GLY A 440 -11.08 -14.16 -18.13
C GLY A 440 -10.14 -13.49 -19.14
N ARG A 441 -9.84 -12.20 -18.98
CA ARG A 441 -8.90 -11.48 -19.86
C ARG A 441 -7.47 -11.95 -19.70
N ILE A 442 -7.02 -12.17 -18.47
CA ILE A 442 -5.70 -12.75 -18.19
C ILE A 442 -5.60 -14.16 -18.76
N SER A 443 -6.60 -15.01 -18.51
CA SER A 443 -6.67 -16.39 -19.04
C SER A 443 -6.57 -16.42 -20.56
N ALA A 444 -7.35 -15.59 -21.24
CA ALA A 444 -7.34 -15.50 -22.70
C ALA A 444 -5.97 -15.06 -23.25
N MET A 445 -5.24 -14.17 -22.55
CA MET A 445 -3.88 -13.77 -22.92
C MET A 445 -2.92 -14.96 -22.80
N ILE A 446 -2.99 -15.70 -21.69
CA ILE A 446 -2.17 -16.88 -21.46
C ILE A 446 -2.45 -17.95 -22.51
N GLU A 447 -3.72 -18.31 -22.73
CA GLU A 447 -4.15 -19.36 -23.66
C GLU A 447 -3.81 -19.03 -25.12
N ARG A 448 -3.94 -17.75 -25.47
CA ARG A 448 -3.77 -17.30 -26.85
C ARG A 448 -2.31 -17.11 -27.25
N PHE A 449 -1.49 -16.64 -26.31
CA PHE A 449 -0.11 -16.22 -26.63
C PHE A 449 0.97 -16.95 -25.83
N GLY A 450 0.62 -17.71 -24.79
CA GLY A 450 1.58 -18.49 -24.02
C GLY A 450 2.50 -17.64 -23.12
N VAL A 451 2.02 -16.48 -22.64
CA VAL A 451 2.81 -15.62 -21.75
C VAL A 451 3.13 -16.32 -20.42
N ASP A 452 4.26 -16.00 -19.82
CA ASP A 452 4.85 -16.72 -18.68
C ASP A 452 4.43 -16.16 -17.32
N ALA A 453 4.04 -14.91 -17.28
CA ALA A 453 3.59 -14.21 -16.09
C ALA A 453 2.54 -13.16 -16.46
N TYR A 454 1.84 -12.66 -15.45
CA TYR A 454 0.98 -11.48 -15.56
C TYR A 454 1.23 -10.52 -14.41
N PHE A 455 1.23 -9.25 -14.71
CA PHE A 455 1.43 -8.18 -13.73
C PHE A 455 0.11 -7.54 -13.36
N LEU A 456 -0.13 -7.43 -12.06
CA LEU A 456 -1.31 -6.80 -11.46
C LEU A 456 -0.94 -5.40 -10.96
N ASP A 457 -1.28 -4.40 -11.74
CA ASP A 457 -1.06 -3.00 -11.39
C ASP A 457 -1.89 -2.61 -10.15
N ILE A 458 -1.27 -1.90 -9.23
CA ILE A 458 -1.87 -1.45 -7.96
C ILE A 458 -2.39 -2.62 -7.08
N ALA A 459 -1.78 -3.80 -7.20
CA ALA A 459 -2.20 -4.98 -6.42
C ALA A 459 -2.16 -4.74 -4.90
N GLY A 460 -1.19 -3.95 -4.42
CA GLY A 460 -1.06 -3.58 -3.00
C GLY A 460 -1.97 -2.44 -2.56
N GLY A 461 -2.72 -1.83 -3.45
CA GLY A 461 -3.70 -0.80 -3.11
C GLY A 461 -4.96 -1.42 -2.53
N TRP A 462 -5.09 -1.40 -1.22
CA TRP A 462 -6.28 -1.87 -0.51
C TRP A 462 -7.03 -0.68 0.09
N VAL A 463 -8.33 -0.69 -0.01
CA VAL A 463 -9.22 0.32 0.60
C VAL A 463 -10.32 -0.34 1.41
N ASN A 464 -10.64 0.27 2.55
CA ASN A 464 -11.83 -0.11 3.28
C ASN A 464 -13.06 0.42 2.52
N ASN A 465 -13.96 -0.47 2.15
CA ASN A 465 -15.12 -0.14 1.32
C ASN A 465 -16.36 -0.91 1.76
N PRO A 466 -17.57 -0.46 1.39
CA PRO A 466 -18.81 -1.07 1.85
C PRO A 466 -19.26 -2.31 1.06
N ARG A 467 -18.46 -2.82 0.11
CA ARG A 467 -18.92 -3.89 -0.80
C ARG A 467 -18.38 -5.25 -0.43
N ALA A 468 -17.05 -5.42 -0.43
CA ALA A 468 -16.42 -6.72 -0.27
C ALA A 468 -14.94 -6.62 0.08
N ASP A 469 -14.36 -7.71 0.54
CA ASP A 469 -12.96 -7.84 0.87
C ASP A 469 -12.07 -7.89 -0.39
N MET A 470 -11.31 -6.84 -0.62
CA MET A 470 -10.38 -6.74 -1.76
C MET A 470 -9.23 -7.75 -1.66
N HIS A 471 -8.73 -8.05 -0.44
CA HIS A 471 -7.66 -9.03 -0.27
C HIS A 471 -8.13 -10.45 -0.58
N ALA A 472 -9.29 -10.82 -0.08
CA ALA A 472 -9.90 -12.10 -0.44
C ALA A 472 -10.12 -12.21 -1.95
N GLY A 473 -10.49 -11.10 -2.60
CA GLY A 473 -10.69 -11.04 -4.04
C GLY A 473 -9.42 -11.28 -4.85
N ILE A 474 -8.31 -10.62 -4.53
CA ILE A 474 -7.04 -10.83 -5.25
C ILE A 474 -6.49 -12.23 -5.00
N ARG A 475 -6.61 -12.73 -3.78
CA ARG A 475 -6.23 -14.09 -3.42
C ARG A 475 -7.01 -15.12 -4.26
N GLN A 476 -8.33 -14.97 -4.38
CA GLN A 476 -9.18 -15.83 -5.19
C GLN A 476 -8.82 -15.76 -6.68
N LEU A 477 -8.62 -14.55 -7.24
CA LEU A 477 -8.19 -14.37 -8.63
C LEU A 477 -6.92 -15.15 -8.93
N VAL A 478 -5.89 -14.99 -8.07
CA VAL A 478 -4.60 -15.65 -8.28
C VAL A 478 -4.71 -17.17 -8.11
N GLN A 479 -5.51 -17.65 -7.15
CA GLN A 479 -5.76 -19.08 -6.97
C GLN A 479 -6.46 -19.70 -8.18
N ASP A 480 -7.49 -19.06 -8.71
CA ASP A 480 -8.24 -19.54 -9.89
C ASP A 480 -7.36 -19.57 -11.14
N LEU A 481 -6.56 -18.52 -11.36
CA LEU A 481 -5.63 -18.47 -12.49
C LEU A 481 -4.51 -19.50 -12.36
N ARG A 482 -3.96 -19.71 -11.17
CA ARG A 482 -2.94 -20.73 -10.92
C ARG A 482 -3.47 -22.14 -11.11
N ALA A 483 -4.71 -22.41 -10.69
CA ALA A 483 -5.35 -23.71 -10.90
C ALA A 483 -5.58 -24.00 -12.38
N ARG A 484 -5.92 -22.97 -13.18
CA ARG A 484 -6.17 -23.10 -14.62
C ARG A 484 -4.88 -23.11 -15.45
N HIS A 485 -3.89 -22.34 -15.03
CA HIS A 485 -2.62 -22.13 -15.76
C HIS A 485 -1.42 -22.38 -14.82
N PRO A 486 -1.16 -23.64 -14.43
CA PRO A 486 -0.04 -23.95 -13.55
C PRO A 486 1.28 -23.57 -14.21
N GLY A 487 2.17 -22.91 -13.47
CA GLY A 487 3.46 -22.44 -13.97
C GLY A 487 3.48 -21.00 -14.49
N VAL A 488 2.32 -20.36 -14.67
CA VAL A 488 2.23 -18.93 -14.97
C VAL A 488 2.29 -18.13 -13.66
N VAL A 489 3.15 -17.10 -13.61
CA VAL A 489 3.46 -16.37 -12.39
C VAL A 489 2.59 -15.12 -12.25
N ALA A 490 1.97 -14.96 -11.08
CA ALA A 490 1.33 -13.70 -10.68
C ALA A 490 2.36 -12.74 -10.10
N VAL A 491 2.35 -11.48 -10.56
CA VAL A 491 3.27 -10.43 -10.11
C VAL A 491 2.45 -9.20 -9.73
N GLY A 492 2.83 -8.47 -8.68
CA GLY A 492 2.06 -7.33 -8.22
C GLY A 492 2.85 -6.03 -8.17
N GLU A 493 2.11 -4.94 -8.23
CA GLU A 493 2.63 -3.64 -7.84
C GLU A 493 2.23 -3.32 -6.40
N MET A 494 3.16 -2.76 -5.63
CA MET A 494 3.01 -2.50 -4.21
C MET A 494 2.80 -3.80 -3.41
N HIS A 495 3.04 -3.76 -2.13
CA HIS A 495 2.82 -4.91 -1.27
C HIS A 495 2.40 -4.50 0.13
N TYR A 496 1.75 -5.41 0.80
CA TYR A 496 1.61 -5.49 2.24
C TYR A 496 1.83 -6.94 2.66
N ASP A 497 2.05 -7.17 3.94
CA ASP A 497 2.52 -8.45 4.49
C ASP A 497 1.71 -9.67 4.04
N ALA A 498 0.38 -9.62 4.07
CA ALA A 498 -0.47 -10.73 3.67
C ALA A 498 -0.39 -11.08 2.17
N LEU A 499 -0.01 -10.12 1.29
CA LEU A 499 0.18 -10.42 -0.13
C LEU A 499 1.39 -11.31 -0.41
N LEU A 500 2.33 -11.44 0.54
CA LEU A 500 3.47 -12.34 0.41
C LEU A 500 3.05 -13.82 0.31
N GLU A 501 1.88 -14.19 0.85
CA GLU A 501 1.28 -15.52 0.63
C GLU A 501 0.86 -15.70 -0.83
N VAL A 502 0.36 -14.64 -1.46
CA VAL A 502 -0.35 -14.68 -2.75
C VAL A 502 0.60 -14.47 -3.92
N LEU A 503 1.50 -13.52 -3.82
CA LEU A 503 2.36 -13.05 -4.92
C LEU A 503 3.85 -13.26 -4.59
N PRO A 504 4.62 -13.91 -5.47
CA PRO A 504 6.04 -14.14 -5.23
C PRO A 504 6.95 -13.01 -5.69
N LEU A 505 6.50 -12.16 -6.60
CA LEU A 505 7.30 -11.10 -7.20
C LEU A 505 6.54 -9.78 -7.19
N PHE A 506 7.24 -8.68 -6.86
CA PHE A 506 6.67 -7.35 -6.81
C PHE A 506 7.53 -6.32 -7.53
N HIS A 507 6.88 -5.34 -8.10
CA HIS A 507 7.52 -4.11 -8.53
C HIS A 507 7.83 -3.23 -7.31
N ALA A 508 9.10 -2.88 -7.13
CA ALA A 508 9.53 -2.09 -5.98
C ALA A 508 8.97 -0.66 -5.94
N GLY A 509 8.41 -0.19 -7.07
CA GLY A 509 7.88 1.17 -7.17
C GLY A 509 8.91 2.23 -6.75
N GLY A 510 8.43 3.38 -6.31
CA GLY A 510 9.30 4.46 -5.82
C GLY A 510 9.84 4.29 -4.39
N GLY A 511 9.44 3.25 -3.67
CA GLY A 511 9.82 3.00 -2.27
C GLY A 511 11.10 2.18 -2.09
N GLY A 512 11.65 1.64 -3.17
CA GLY A 512 12.71 0.65 -3.10
C GLY A 512 12.22 -0.73 -2.64
N PRO A 513 13.06 -1.75 -2.72
CA PRO A 513 12.71 -3.09 -2.29
C PRO A 513 12.58 -3.16 -0.76
N ALA A 514 11.69 -4.01 -0.30
CA ALA A 514 11.49 -4.26 1.11
C ALA A 514 12.71 -4.93 1.76
N GLY A 515 12.78 -4.84 3.09
CA GLY A 515 13.88 -5.39 3.88
C GLY A 515 14.02 -6.91 3.78
N PRO A 516 15.07 -7.48 4.41
CA PRO A 516 15.44 -8.89 4.27
C PRO A 516 14.35 -9.86 4.72
N HIS A 517 13.54 -9.49 5.71
CA HIS A 517 12.43 -10.33 6.19
C HIS A 517 11.36 -10.58 5.12
N VAL A 518 11.03 -9.54 4.34
CA VAL A 518 10.10 -9.65 3.22
C VAL A 518 10.74 -10.42 2.08
N GLN A 519 12.02 -10.14 1.79
CA GLN A 519 12.76 -10.79 0.70
C GLN A 519 13.04 -12.28 0.95
N ARG A 520 12.90 -12.75 2.17
CA ARG A 520 12.87 -14.18 2.46
C ARG A 520 11.72 -14.90 1.72
N HIS A 521 10.60 -14.21 1.53
CA HIS A 521 9.36 -14.79 1.01
C HIS A 521 9.03 -14.38 -0.43
N ALA A 522 9.54 -13.23 -0.89
CA ALA A 522 9.28 -12.69 -2.21
C ALA A 522 10.53 -12.00 -2.78
N ARG A 523 10.51 -11.68 -4.08
CA ARG A 523 11.52 -10.84 -4.73
C ARG A 523 10.90 -9.56 -5.23
N PHE A 524 11.77 -8.59 -5.48
CA PHE A 524 11.41 -7.28 -6.00
C PHE A 524 12.26 -6.99 -7.22
N PHE A 525 11.65 -6.44 -8.26
CA PHE A 525 12.42 -5.86 -9.33
C PHE A 525 12.48 -4.34 -9.15
N GLN A 526 13.70 -3.81 -9.25
CA GLN A 526 14.03 -2.43 -8.91
C GLN A 526 14.60 -1.70 -10.12
N HIS A 527 14.03 -0.53 -10.44
CA HIS A 527 14.51 0.31 -11.51
C HIS A 527 15.93 0.81 -11.27
N LEU A 528 16.77 0.66 -12.29
CA LEU A 528 18.11 1.25 -12.38
C LEU A 528 18.13 2.50 -13.29
N SER A 529 16.98 3.04 -13.60
CA SER A 529 16.86 4.25 -14.40
C SER A 529 15.80 5.18 -13.81
N HIS A 530 15.99 6.47 -14.03
CA HIS A 530 15.01 7.48 -13.67
C HIS A 530 14.70 8.33 -14.92
N PRO A 531 13.45 8.83 -15.07
CA PRO A 531 13.12 9.73 -16.15
C PRO A 531 13.83 11.08 -15.98
N ALA A 532 14.09 11.78 -17.07
CA ALA A 532 14.50 13.16 -17.05
C ALA A 532 13.43 14.03 -16.37
N PRO A 533 13.80 15.13 -15.69
CA PRO A 533 12.82 16.08 -15.20
C PRO A 533 11.96 16.59 -16.34
N GLY A 534 10.65 16.54 -16.19
CA GLY A 534 9.71 16.92 -17.23
C GLY A 534 9.46 15.86 -18.30
N ARG A 535 10.05 14.66 -18.14
CA ARG A 535 9.98 13.57 -19.13
C ARG A 535 9.33 12.31 -18.58
N GLY A 536 8.87 12.34 -17.36
CA GLY A 536 8.09 11.26 -16.77
C GLY A 536 6.62 11.65 -16.75
N SER A 537 5.73 10.75 -17.04
CA SER A 537 4.32 10.90 -16.77
C SER A 537 3.83 9.72 -15.93
N THR A 538 2.61 9.78 -15.50
CA THR A 538 1.90 8.88 -14.61
C THR A 538 2.29 7.40 -14.78
N GLY A 539 3.35 6.96 -14.10
CA GLY A 539 3.83 5.58 -14.14
C GLY A 539 4.54 5.15 -15.41
N VAL A 540 4.48 5.95 -16.48
CA VAL A 540 5.19 5.76 -17.75
C VAL A 540 6.31 6.77 -17.82
N HIS A 541 7.54 6.32 -17.98
CA HIS A 541 8.70 7.17 -18.13
C HIS A 541 9.00 7.34 -19.61
N GLU A 542 8.97 8.56 -20.10
CA GLU A 542 9.21 8.89 -21.52
C GLU A 542 10.66 8.69 -21.93
N GLU A 543 11.57 8.67 -20.96
CA GLU A 543 12.98 8.42 -21.17
C GLU A 543 13.51 7.48 -20.10
N GLY A 544 14.06 6.34 -20.49
CA GLY A 544 14.52 5.29 -19.56
C GLY A 544 15.76 5.69 -18.76
N PHE A 545 16.57 6.61 -19.30
CA PHE A 545 17.80 7.08 -18.67
C PHE A 545 17.90 8.59 -18.76
N SER A 546 18.05 9.28 -17.65
CA SER A 546 18.13 10.73 -17.67
C SER A 546 19.19 11.32 -16.75
N ARG A 547 19.45 10.73 -15.61
CA ARG A 547 20.29 11.29 -14.56
C ARG A 547 21.03 10.22 -13.79
N PHE A 548 21.28 9.11 -14.42
CA PHE A 548 21.51 7.94 -13.68
C PHE A 548 22.77 7.23 -14.16
N ASP A 549 23.67 7.03 -13.25
CA ASP A 549 24.80 6.16 -13.46
C ASP A 549 24.43 4.76 -12.93
N PRO A 550 24.20 3.77 -13.81
CA PRO A 550 23.85 2.43 -13.38
C PRO A 550 24.90 1.78 -12.47
N ASP A 551 26.15 2.22 -12.53
CA ASP A 551 27.24 1.68 -11.74
C ASP A 551 27.22 2.18 -10.29
N THR A 552 26.63 3.33 -10.03
CA THR A 552 26.60 3.94 -8.68
C THR A 552 25.32 3.66 -7.90
N LEU A 553 24.23 3.26 -8.55
CA LEU A 553 23.00 2.96 -7.85
C LEU A 553 23.10 1.69 -7.00
N SER A 554 22.81 1.84 -5.72
CA SER A 554 22.71 0.70 -4.81
C SER A 554 21.48 -0.13 -5.12
N LEU A 555 21.69 -1.41 -5.39
CA LEU A 555 20.62 -2.40 -5.44
C LEU A 555 20.50 -3.07 -4.08
N ALA A 556 19.26 -3.22 -3.60
CA ALA A 556 19.02 -4.02 -2.41
C ALA A 556 19.43 -5.49 -2.63
N PRO A 557 19.82 -6.21 -1.57
CA PRO A 557 20.07 -7.63 -1.66
C PRO A 557 18.87 -8.34 -2.32
N HIS A 558 19.15 -9.27 -3.24
CA HIS A 558 18.12 -10.04 -3.96
C HIS A 558 17.11 -9.24 -4.83
N ALA A 559 17.25 -7.92 -4.98
CA ALA A 559 16.47 -7.19 -5.96
C ALA A 559 16.90 -7.53 -7.39
N ILE A 560 15.95 -7.68 -8.30
CA ILE A 560 16.23 -7.91 -9.72
C ILE A 560 16.34 -6.53 -10.39
N PRO A 561 17.46 -6.23 -11.06
CA PRO A 561 17.62 -4.97 -11.80
C PRO A 561 16.54 -4.81 -12.86
N THR A 562 16.04 -3.60 -13.04
CA THR A 562 15.04 -3.30 -14.08
C THR A 562 15.55 -2.22 -15.01
N LEU A 563 15.44 -2.49 -16.30
CA LEU A 563 15.77 -1.59 -17.40
C LEU A 563 14.48 -1.09 -18.05
N ASN A 564 14.21 0.21 -17.98
CA ASN A 564 13.09 0.82 -18.71
C ASN A 564 13.50 1.18 -20.12
N VAL A 565 12.69 0.79 -21.10
CA VAL A 565 12.86 1.13 -22.51
C VAL A 565 11.62 1.87 -23.00
N VAL A 566 11.82 3.12 -23.35
CA VAL A 566 10.79 3.98 -23.91
C VAL A 566 11.34 4.71 -25.12
N ASP A 567 10.48 5.02 -26.08
CA ASP A 567 10.76 5.83 -27.26
C ASP A 567 12.11 5.51 -27.92
N ASP A 568 13.08 6.40 -27.79
CA ASP A 568 14.40 6.29 -28.42
C ASP A 568 15.53 5.82 -27.46
N THR A 569 15.18 5.22 -26.33
CA THR A 569 16.14 4.74 -25.32
C THR A 569 17.25 3.90 -25.95
N LEU A 570 16.88 2.93 -26.81
CA LEU A 570 17.86 2.09 -27.50
C LEU A 570 18.76 2.89 -28.45
N ALA A 571 18.24 3.92 -29.09
CA ALA A 571 19.02 4.71 -30.04
C ALA A 571 20.00 5.68 -29.36
N ARG A 572 19.65 6.18 -28.17
CA ARG A 572 20.41 7.25 -27.51
C ARG A 572 21.28 6.79 -26.32
N HIS A 573 20.92 5.68 -25.69
CA HIS A 573 21.47 5.30 -24.39
C HIS A 573 21.97 3.85 -24.36
N GLN A 574 22.53 3.35 -25.48
CA GLN A 574 23.04 1.96 -25.55
C GLN A 574 24.12 1.68 -24.52
N ASP A 575 24.99 2.63 -24.25
CA ASP A 575 26.06 2.54 -23.25
C ASP A 575 25.51 2.35 -21.82
N LEU A 576 24.47 3.10 -21.47
CA LEU A 576 23.79 2.95 -20.18
C LEU A 576 22.97 1.64 -20.09
N MET A 577 22.33 1.24 -21.19
CA MET A 577 21.68 -0.06 -21.27
C MET A 577 22.70 -1.21 -21.10
N ASP A 578 23.85 -1.11 -21.75
CA ASP A 578 24.95 -2.07 -21.58
C ASP A 578 25.47 -2.10 -20.13
N ALA A 579 25.56 -0.95 -19.47
CA ALA A 579 25.93 -0.88 -18.06
C ALA A 579 24.92 -1.58 -17.14
N VAL A 580 23.62 -1.40 -17.36
CA VAL A 580 22.57 -2.12 -16.61
C VAL A 580 22.67 -3.64 -16.85
N ILE A 581 22.84 -4.06 -18.11
CA ILE A 581 22.98 -5.47 -18.47
C ILE A 581 24.23 -6.07 -17.81
N ARG A 582 25.36 -5.38 -17.85
CA ARG A 582 26.60 -5.80 -17.18
C ARG A 582 26.36 -6.02 -15.68
N ARG A 583 25.75 -5.07 -14.99
CA ARG A 583 25.42 -5.22 -13.56
C ARG A 583 24.48 -6.39 -13.28
N ALA A 584 23.47 -6.59 -14.12
CA ALA A 584 22.56 -7.72 -14.00
C ALA A 584 23.31 -9.06 -14.14
N ARG A 585 24.25 -9.15 -15.09
CA ARG A 585 25.10 -10.33 -15.30
C ARG A 585 26.04 -10.58 -14.13
N GLU A 586 26.79 -9.57 -13.69
CA GLU A 586 27.70 -9.66 -12.53
C GLU A 586 26.96 -10.14 -11.28
N ARG A 587 25.78 -9.58 -11.03
CA ARG A 587 24.94 -9.97 -9.90
C ARG A 587 24.44 -11.41 -9.99
N ALA A 588 24.17 -11.88 -11.18
CA ALA A 588 23.71 -13.25 -11.45
C ALA A 588 24.86 -14.27 -11.58
N GLY A 589 26.10 -13.80 -11.57
CA GLY A 589 27.29 -14.65 -11.72
C GLY A 589 27.45 -15.25 -13.12
N ILE A 590 27.04 -14.52 -14.17
CA ILE A 590 27.06 -14.97 -15.58
C ILE A 590 27.81 -14.01 -16.51
#